data_183c6dcb8bd4024f0ef1a739c5c923c4
#
_entry.id   183c6dcb8bd4024f0ef1a739c5c923c4
#
_cell.length_a   1.000
_cell.length_b   1.000
_cell.length_c   1.000
_cell.angle_alpha   90.00
_cell.angle_beta   90.00
_cell.angle_gamma   90.00
#
_symmetry.space_group_name_H-M   'P 1'
#
loop_
_entity.id
_entity.type
_entity.pdbx_description
1 polymer ?
#
loop_
_entity_poly.entity_id
_entity_poly.type
_entity_poly.pdbx_seq_one_letter_code
_entity_poly.pdbx_strand_id
1 'polypeptide(L)'
;MSLKGKEALHMYQIGIDIGGTNVKIGLLDEALELTAETSVPFPHTTAADLAKKIRAAVLALLEEKNAALCDVGSLGAVVPGSIDASGETVLDAHNLDFHNVPLRKLLQEQFPGIPVYIANDANGAALAELYKGAFTGCKTGVLLTLGTGLGGGIILNGKMFNGGMNHGVELGHAYLVDGGEPCTCGNHGCMEAYCAASALTREGRRAMQAHPESMLAEKTGSDPAKITPKLVTDCAK
;
A
#
# COMPACT_ATOMS: atom_id res chain seq x y z
N MET A 1 -16.43 23.46 41.96
CA MET A 1 -15.12 23.50 41.25
C MET A 1 -15.24 22.54 40.07
N SER A 2 -15.44 23.10 38.88
CA SER A 2 -15.63 22.32 37.63
C SER A 2 -14.27 21.83 37.16
N LEU A 3 -14.05 20.53 37.20
CA LEU A 3 -12.96 19.87 36.49
C LEU A 3 -13.39 19.80 35.00
N LYS A 4 -13.12 20.87 34.26
CA LYS A 4 -13.07 20.77 32.81
C LYS A 4 -11.94 19.80 32.50
N GLY A 5 -12.32 18.59 32.02
CA GLY A 5 -11.36 17.66 31.46
C GLY A 5 -10.54 18.38 30.38
N LYS A 6 -9.24 18.42 30.54
CA LYS A 6 -8.34 18.72 29.43
C LYS A 6 -8.62 17.64 28.40
N GLU A 7 -9.21 17.99 27.25
CA GLU A 7 -9.10 17.16 26.07
C GLU A 7 -7.62 16.89 25.90
N ALA A 8 -7.22 15.64 25.94
CA ALA A 8 -5.83 15.26 25.69
C ALA A 8 -5.51 15.72 24.26
N LEU A 9 -4.61 16.66 24.13
CA LEU A 9 -4.08 17.10 22.84
C LEU A 9 -3.26 15.92 22.32
N HIS A 10 -3.83 15.16 21.40
CA HIS A 10 -3.10 14.06 20.76
C HIS A 10 -2.11 14.65 19.75
N MET A 11 -0.83 14.57 20.05
CA MET A 11 0.23 15.17 19.23
C MET A 11 0.59 14.34 17.99
N TYR A 12 0.21 13.04 17.96
CA TYR A 12 0.68 12.12 16.94
C TYR A 12 -0.44 11.29 16.32
N GLN A 13 -0.22 10.92 15.06
CA GLN A 13 -0.94 9.89 14.34
C GLN A 13 0.05 8.81 13.91
N ILE A 14 -0.38 7.55 13.86
CA ILE A 14 0.48 6.44 13.40
C ILE A 14 0.00 5.96 12.05
N GLY A 15 0.91 5.95 11.07
CA GLY A 15 0.72 5.32 9.77
C GLY A 15 1.52 4.02 9.67
N ILE A 16 0.89 2.96 9.19
CA ILE A 16 1.52 1.64 9.03
C ILE A 16 1.29 1.16 7.59
N ASP A 17 2.36 0.81 6.89
CA ASP A 17 2.33 0.16 5.59
C ASP A 17 2.79 -1.30 5.74
N ILE A 18 1.86 -2.24 5.62
CA ILE A 18 2.11 -3.68 5.78
C ILE A 18 2.39 -4.28 4.40
N GLY A 19 3.65 -4.30 4.00
CA GLY A 19 4.07 -4.94 2.75
C GLY A 19 4.53 -6.38 2.94
N GLY A 20 4.63 -7.13 1.85
CA GLY A 20 5.04 -8.54 1.87
C GLY A 20 6.50 -8.81 2.30
N THR A 21 7.34 -7.77 2.29
CA THR A 21 8.76 -7.87 2.69
C THR A 21 9.05 -7.12 3.98
N ASN A 22 8.45 -5.96 4.14
CA ASN A 22 8.67 -5.06 5.28
C ASN A 22 7.36 -4.45 5.72
N VAL A 23 7.29 -4.12 7.00
CA VAL A 23 6.27 -3.25 7.59
C VAL A 23 6.94 -1.92 7.90
N LYS A 24 6.44 -0.85 7.28
CA LYS A 24 6.90 0.52 7.56
C LYS A 24 5.96 1.18 8.54
N ILE A 25 6.49 1.92 9.47
CA ILE A 25 5.72 2.61 10.51
C ILE A 25 6.21 4.04 10.57
N GLY A 26 5.29 4.98 10.41
CA GLY A 26 5.54 6.41 10.50
C GLY A 26 4.77 7.04 11.65
N LEU A 27 5.40 7.99 12.31
CA LEU A 27 4.81 8.86 13.32
C LEU A 27 4.62 10.24 12.70
N LEU A 28 3.37 10.70 12.62
CA LEU A 28 3.00 11.98 12.02
C LEU A 28 2.54 12.93 13.12
N ASP A 29 2.83 14.20 12.97
CA ASP A 29 2.31 15.27 13.85
C ASP A 29 0.87 15.69 13.47
N GLU A 30 0.34 16.70 14.16
CA GLU A 30 -1.00 17.25 13.88
C GLU A 30 -1.14 17.84 12.48
N ALA A 31 -0.04 18.28 11.86
CA ALA A 31 -0.01 18.76 10.49
C ALA A 31 0.13 17.62 9.47
N LEU A 32 0.14 16.36 9.91
CA LEU A 32 0.41 15.17 9.10
C LEU A 32 1.81 15.20 8.45
N GLU A 33 2.78 15.84 9.11
CA GLU A 33 4.18 15.74 8.69
C GLU A 33 4.86 14.55 9.37
N LEU A 34 5.65 13.82 8.61
CA LEU A 34 6.39 12.65 9.11
C LEU A 34 7.50 13.11 10.04
N THR A 35 7.40 12.78 11.32
CA THR A 35 8.36 13.20 12.36
C THR A 35 9.38 12.12 12.72
N ALA A 36 9.00 10.86 12.54
CA ALA A 36 9.87 9.70 12.69
C ALA A 36 9.32 8.51 11.90
N GLU A 37 10.21 7.61 11.51
CA GLU A 37 9.84 6.37 10.84
C GLU A 37 10.74 5.21 11.23
N THR A 38 10.21 4.00 11.13
CA THR A 38 10.97 2.76 11.24
C THR A 38 10.46 1.73 10.25
N SER A 39 11.26 0.72 9.99
CA SER A 39 10.88 -0.40 9.14
C SER A 39 11.32 -1.70 9.80
N VAL A 40 10.40 -2.65 9.89
CA VAL A 40 10.68 -3.99 10.39
C VAL A 40 10.43 -5.02 9.29
N PRO A 41 11.26 -6.07 9.16
CA PRO A 41 11.01 -7.13 8.19
C PRO A 41 9.65 -7.80 8.44
N PHE A 42 8.91 -8.10 7.37
CA PHE A 42 7.68 -8.89 7.48
C PHE A 42 8.05 -10.33 7.87
N PRO A 43 7.56 -10.83 9.00
CA PRO A 43 8.12 -12.05 9.61
C PRO A 43 7.52 -13.35 9.09
N HIS A 44 6.70 -13.38 8.03
CA HIS A 44 5.97 -14.59 7.59
C HIS A 44 5.38 -15.37 8.79
N THR A 45 4.59 -14.70 9.60
CA THR A 45 4.05 -15.18 10.87
C THR A 45 2.54 -14.98 10.92
N THR A 46 1.90 -15.37 12.00
CA THR A 46 0.47 -15.12 12.19
C THR A 46 0.18 -13.61 12.24
N ALA A 47 -1.01 -13.21 11.81
CA ALA A 47 -1.44 -11.81 11.90
C ALA A 47 -1.45 -11.29 13.34
N ALA A 48 -1.73 -12.17 14.32
CA ALA A 48 -1.67 -11.81 15.75
C ALA A 48 -0.23 -11.50 16.21
N ASP A 49 0.75 -12.26 15.75
CA ASP A 49 2.16 -12.01 16.10
C ASP A 49 2.70 -10.80 15.33
N LEU A 50 2.22 -10.57 14.10
CA LEU A 50 2.49 -9.33 13.39
C LEU A 50 2.00 -8.11 14.17
N ALA A 51 0.76 -8.14 14.68
CA ALA A 51 0.20 -7.04 15.47
C ALA A 51 1.04 -6.75 16.74
N LYS A 52 1.55 -7.78 17.43
CA LYS A 52 2.48 -7.61 18.57
C LYS A 52 3.81 -6.98 18.15
N LYS A 53 4.36 -7.36 17.01
CA LYS A 53 5.61 -6.77 16.49
C LYS A 53 5.42 -5.32 16.09
N ILE A 54 4.30 -4.99 15.46
CA ILE A 54 3.91 -3.61 15.16
C ILE A 54 3.86 -2.79 16.46
N ARG A 55 3.19 -3.32 17.51
CA ARG A 55 3.15 -2.64 18.81
C ARG A 55 4.54 -2.37 19.35
N ALA A 56 5.42 -3.36 19.34
CA ALA A 56 6.78 -3.19 19.86
C ALA A 56 7.56 -2.10 19.10
N ALA A 57 7.45 -2.10 17.77
CA ALA A 57 8.09 -1.08 16.94
C ALA A 57 7.51 0.32 17.15
N VAL A 58 6.19 0.44 17.31
CA VAL A 58 5.52 1.71 17.65
C VAL A 58 6.00 2.24 19.00
N LEU A 59 6.08 1.40 20.01
CA LEU A 59 6.54 1.82 21.34
C LEU A 59 7.98 2.31 21.30
N ALA A 60 8.87 1.62 20.58
CA ALA A 60 10.26 2.07 20.40
C ALA A 60 10.33 3.43 19.70
N LEU A 61 9.50 3.63 18.65
CA LEU A 61 9.46 4.89 17.92
C LEU A 61 8.93 6.05 18.78
N LEU A 62 7.93 5.80 19.63
CA LEU A 62 7.42 6.79 20.59
C LEU A 62 8.47 7.13 21.65
N GLU A 63 9.20 6.14 22.17
CA GLU A 63 10.28 6.34 23.14
C GLU A 63 11.39 7.26 22.58
N GLU A 64 11.79 7.09 21.33
CA GLU A 64 12.74 7.97 20.63
C GLU A 64 12.28 9.44 20.60
N LYS A 65 10.96 9.67 20.64
CA LYS A 65 10.35 11.01 20.64
C LYS A 65 9.99 11.51 22.04
N ASN A 66 10.33 10.77 23.09
CA ASN A 66 9.89 11.02 24.46
C ASN A 66 8.35 11.14 24.57
N ALA A 67 7.62 10.35 23.77
CA ALA A 67 6.17 10.30 23.72
C ALA A 67 5.64 8.96 24.22
N ALA A 68 4.35 8.91 24.52
CA ALA A 68 3.65 7.72 25.01
C ALA A 68 2.38 7.44 24.19
N LEU A 69 1.76 6.28 24.37
CA LEU A 69 0.52 5.92 23.66
C LEU A 69 -0.64 6.89 23.93
N CYS A 70 -0.67 7.57 25.08
CA CYS A 70 -1.68 8.60 25.36
C CYS A 70 -1.54 9.84 24.49
N ASP A 71 -0.40 10.06 23.84
CA ASP A 71 -0.15 11.15 22.91
C ASP A 71 -0.56 10.81 21.47
N VAL A 72 -1.10 9.59 21.23
CA VAL A 72 -1.51 9.10 19.91
C VAL A 72 -3.02 9.23 19.74
N GLY A 73 -3.45 9.97 18.73
CA GLY A 73 -4.87 10.21 18.42
C GLY A 73 -5.51 9.09 17.61
N SER A 74 -4.80 8.50 16.66
CA SER A 74 -5.28 7.37 15.84
C SER A 74 -4.15 6.56 15.21
N LEU A 75 -4.51 5.38 14.71
CA LEU A 75 -3.64 4.49 13.95
C LEU A 75 -4.34 4.09 12.66
N GLY A 76 -3.68 4.33 11.53
CA GLY A 76 -4.09 3.86 10.21
C GLY A 76 -3.10 2.83 9.69
N ALA A 77 -3.60 1.67 9.25
CA ALA A 77 -2.77 0.66 8.59
C ALA A 77 -3.27 0.41 7.17
N VAL A 78 -2.35 0.39 6.22
CA VAL A 78 -2.64 -0.04 4.86
C VAL A 78 -2.03 -1.42 4.61
N VAL A 79 -2.73 -2.21 3.80
CA VAL A 79 -2.38 -3.60 3.49
C VAL A 79 -2.75 -3.89 2.03
N PRO A 80 -1.95 -4.66 1.29
CA PRO A 80 -2.34 -5.09 -0.04
C PRO A 80 -3.57 -6.02 0.03
N GLY A 81 -4.32 -6.07 -1.05
CA GLY A 81 -5.49 -6.96 -1.17
C GLY A 81 -6.81 -6.32 -0.80
N SER A 82 -7.84 -7.16 -0.69
CA SER A 82 -9.22 -6.73 -0.48
C SER A 82 -9.59 -6.67 0.99
N ILE A 83 -10.38 -5.65 1.33
CA ILE A 83 -10.90 -5.43 2.71
C ILE A 83 -12.43 -5.45 2.65
N ASP A 84 -13.06 -6.02 3.67
CA ASP A 84 -14.51 -6.12 3.76
C ASP A 84 -15.22 -4.75 3.81
N ALA A 85 -16.52 -4.74 3.57
CA ALA A 85 -17.32 -3.51 3.54
C ALA A 85 -17.33 -2.73 4.87
N SER A 86 -17.07 -3.40 5.98
CA SER A 86 -16.98 -2.75 7.31
C SER A 86 -15.63 -2.10 7.56
N GLY A 87 -14.60 -2.42 6.77
CA GLY A 87 -13.24 -1.96 7.00
C GLY A 87 -12.59 -2.61 8.22
N GLU A 88 -12.91 -3.88 8.49
CA GLU A 88 -12.43 -4.59 9.68
C GLU A 88 -11.56 -5.80 9.35
N THR A 89 -11.87 -6.48 8.23
CA THR A 89 -11.28 -7.76 7.88
C THR A 89 -10.58 -7.68 6.54
N VAL A 90 -9.33 -8.14 6.48
CA VAL A 90 -8.64 -8.42 5.23
C VAL A 90 -9.20 -9.73 4.69
N LEU A 91 -9.98 -9.65 3.60
CA LEU A 91 -10.61 -10.82 2.97
C LEU A 91 -9.57 -11.71 2.30
N ASP A 92 -8.70 -11.06 1.53
CA ASP A 92 -7.59 -11.73 0.85
C ASP A 92 -6.42 -10.77 0.62
N ALA A 93 -5.21 -11.22 0.99
CA ALA A 93 -3.95 -10.54 0.71
C ALA A 93 -2.88 -11.60 0.41
N HIS A 94 -2.85 -12.05 -0.82
CA HIS A 94 -2.02 -13.17 -1.27
C HIS A 94 -0.53 -13.02 -0.90
N ASN A 95 0.03 -11.81 -1.00
CA ASN A 95 1.44 -11.53 -0.68
C ASN A 95 1.77 -11.66 0.82
N LEU A 96 0.75 -11.71 1.68
CA LEU A 96 0.87 -11.80 3.13
C LEU A 96 0.38 -13.15 3.67
N ASP A 97 -0.19 -14.00 2.81
CA ASP A 97 -0.90 -15.23 3.19
C ASP A 97 -2.05 -14.95 4.18
N PHE A 98 -2.75 -13.82 3.97
CA PHE A 98 -3.90 -13.43 4.78
C PHE A 98 -5.21 -13.80 4.08
N HIS A 99 -6.02 -14.60 4.76
CA HIS A 99 -7.35 -15.04 4.31
C HIS A 99 -8.35 -14.85 5.45
N ASN A 100 -9.32 -13.95 5.28
CA ASN A 100 -10.32 -13.61 6.30
C ASN A 100 -9.71 -13.21 7.66
N VAL A 101 -8.67 -12.37 7.65
CA VAL A 101 -7.95 -11.93 8.84
C VAL A 101 -8.63 -10.71 9.44
N PRO A 102 -9.13 -10.73 10.69
CA PRO A 102 -9.75 -9.58 11.37
C PRO A 102 -8.66 -8.61 11.86
N LEU A 103 -7.92 -8.01 10.90
CA LEU A 103 -6.70 -7.24 11.17
C LEU A 103 -6.97 -6.02 12.05
N ARG A 104 -8.09 -5.31 11.82
CA ARG A 104 -8.46 -4.16 12.65
C ARG A 104 -8.62 -4.55 14.11
N LYS A 105 -9.32 -5.67 14.39
CA LYS A 105 -9.51 -6.18 15.74
C LYS A 105 -8.16 -6.55 16.39
N LEU A 106 -7.30 -7.27 15.68
CA LEU A 106 -5.97 -7.67 16.17
C LEU A 106 -5.10 -6.47 16.51
N LEU A 107 -5.12 -5.43 15.69
CA LEU A 107 -4.42 -4.18 15.99
C LEU A 107 -5.09 -3.42 17.15
N GLN A 108 -6.42 -3.35 17.19
CA GLN A 108 -7.16 -2.68 18.28
C GLN A 108 -6.86 -3.31 19.64
N GLU A 109 -6.69 -4.63 19.73
CA GLU A 109 -6.27 -5.33 20.95
C GLU A 109 -4.87 -4.93 21.42
N GLN A 110 -3.98 -4.57 20.50
CA GLN A 110 -2.65 -4.08 20.82
C GLN A 110 -2.64 -2.59 21.20
N PHE A 111 -3.61 -1.81 20.74
CA PHE A 111 -3.71 -0.37 20.96
C PHE A 111 -5.05 0.01 21.58
N PRO A 112 -5.32 -0.44 22.83
CA PRO A 112 -6.57 -0.14 23.50
C PRO A 112 -6.75 1.37 23.71
N GLY A 113 -7.95 1.87 23.39
CA GLY A 113 -8.29 3.29 23.51
C GLY A 113 -7.87 4.16 22.34
N ILE A 114 -7.03 3.68 21.42
CA ILE A 114 -6.63 4.39 20.20
C ILE A 114 -7.51 3.90 19.04
N PRO A 115 -8.24 4.77 18.32
CA PRO A 115 -8.98 4.37 17.12
C PRO A 115 -8.05 3.76 16.06
N VAL A 116 -8.41 2.57 15.57
CA VAL A 116 -7.65 1.85 14.52
C VAL A 116 -8.48 1.79 13.25
N TYR A 117 -7.84 2.08 12.13
CA TYR A 117 -8.41 2.01 10.78
C TYR A 117 -7.53 1.14 9.90
N ILE A 118 -8.15 0.40 8.98
CA ILE A 118 -7.42 -0.32 7.93
C ILE A 118 -7.95 0.06 6.56
N ALA A 119 -7.08 0.08 5.56
CA ALA A 119 -7.43 0.35 4.18
C ALA A 119 -6.55 -0.48 3.23
N ASN A 120 -6.98 -0.62 1.98
CA ASN A 120 -6.12 -1.10 0.92
C ASN A 120 -4.97 -0.09 0.67
N ASP A 121 -3.80 -0.58 0.28
CA ASP A 121 -2.57 0.21 0.09
C ASP A 121 -2.72 1.31 -0.98
N ALA A 122 -3.33 1.01 -2.12
CA ALA A 122 -3.59 2.01 -3.18
C ALA A 122 -4.62 3.06 -2.74
N ASN A 123 -5.62 2.66 -1.95
CA ASN A 123 -6.58 3.60 -1.35
C ASN A 123 -5.90 4.50 -0.33
N GLY A 124 -4.99 3.95 0.49
CA GLY A 124 -4.18 4.74 1.41
C GLY A 124 -3.29 5.75 0.70
N ALA A 125 -2.66 5.34 -0.42
CA ALA A 125 -1.87 6.23 -1.25
C ALA A 125 -2.73 7.37 -1.84
N ALA A 126 -3.94 7.09 -2.33
CA ALA A 126 -4.83 8.12 -2.85
C ALA A 126 -5.31 9.10 -1.76
N LEU A 127 -5.52 8.62 -0.53
CA LEU A 127 -5.80 9.50 0.61
C LEU A 127 -4.61 10.39 0.95
N ALA A 128 -3.39 9.86 0.93
CA ALA A 128 -2.18 10.65 1.15
C ALA A 128 -2.05 11.77 0.11
N GLU A 129 -2.30 11.48 -1.16
CA GLU A 129 -2.33 12.49 -2.24
C GLU A 129 -3.43 13.54 -2.04
N LEU A 130 -4.58 13.15 -1.49
CA LEU A 130 -5.68 14.08 -1.21
C LEU A 130 -5.33 15.07 -0.09
N TYR A 131 -4.69 14.59 0.97
CA TYR A 131 -4.42 15.43 2.16
C TYR A 131 -3.09 16.18 2.08
N LYS A 132 -2.06 15.60 1.45
CA LYS A 132 -0.68 16.11 1.49
C LYS A 132 0.02 16.10 0.13
N GLY A 133 -0.64 15.68 -0.95
CA GLY A 133 -0.01 15.51 -2.26
C GLY A 133 -0.72 16.25 -3.39
N ALA A 134 -0.64 15.67 -4.58
CA ALA A 134 -1.10 16.26 -5.84
C ALA A 134 -2.62 16.49 -5.92
N PHE A 135 -3.42 15.84 -5.07
CA PHE A 135 -4.88 15.99 -5.03
C PHE A 135 -5.34 17.04 -4.02
N THR A 136 -4.44 17.73 -3.33
CA THR A 136 -4.80 18.79 -2.38
C THR A 136 -5.66 19.85 -3.06
N GLY A 137 -6.87 20.07 -2.52
CA GLY A 137 -7.87 20.99 -3.11
C GLY A 137 -8.67 20.44 -4.28
N CYS A 138 -8.36 19.24 -4.79
CA CYS A 138 -9.11 18.56 -5.82
C CYS A 138 -10.38 17.90 -5.25
N LYS A 139 -11.48 17.98 -6.01
CA LYS A 139 -12.72 17.25 -5.67
C LYS A 139 -12.75 15.85 -6.30
N THR A 140 -12.05 15.67 -7.39
CA THR A 140 -12.01 14.40 -8.13
C THR A 140 -10.59 14.13 -8.57
N GLY A 141 -10.13 12.90 -8.36
CA GLY A 141 -8.80 12.43 -8.75
C GLY A 141 -8.79 10.92 -8.93
N VAL A 142 -7.90 10.45 -9.79
CA VAL A 142 -7.60 9.02 -9.97
C VAL A 142 -6.11 8.85 -9.78
N LEU A 143 -5.73 8.01 -8.83
CA LEU A 143 -4.36 7.56 -8.62
C LEU A 143 -4.17 6.20 -9.25
N LEU A 144 -3.07 6.00 -9.95
CA LEU A 144 -2.58 4.68 -10.38
C LEU A 144 -1.23 4.41 -9.71
N THR A 145 -1.11 3.28 -9.04
CA THR A 145 0.15 2.83 -8.43
C THR A 145 0.79 1.77 -9.31
N LEU A 146 1.89 2.15 -9.99
CA LEU A 146 2.62 1.27 -10.88
C LEU A 146 3.78 0.60 -10.12
N GLY A 147 3.66 -0.69 -9.88
CA GLY A 147 4.62 -1.50 -9.16
C GLY A 147 4.70 -2.92 -9.73
N THR A 148 4.80 -3.93 -8.88
CA THR A 148 4.71 -5.35 -9.25
C THR A 148 3.41 -5.63 -10.01
N GLY A 149 2.30 -5.03 -9.54
CA GLY A 149 1.01 -4.95 -10.21
C GLY A 149 0.62 -3.51 -10.53
N LEU A 150 -0.64 -3.29 -10.85
CA LEU A 150 -1.26 -1.98 -11.06
C LEU A 150 -2.43 -1.82 -10.09
N GLY A 151 -2.22 -1.03 -9.05
CA GLY A 151 -3.29 -0.63 -8.14
C GLY A 151 -3.88 0.72 -8.51
N GLY A 152 -4.93 1.13 -7.80
CA GLY A 152 -5.50 2.45 -7.98
C GLY A 152 -6.46 2.87 -6.89
N GLY A 153 -6.64 4.17 -6.75
CA GLY A 153 -7.61 4.78 -5.87
C GLY A 153 -8.35 5.92 -6.54
N ILE A 154 -9.62 6.10 -6.22
CA ILE A 154 -10.48 7.14 -6.79
C ILE A 154 -10.96 8.07 -5.68
N ILE A 155 -10.79 9.36 -5.91
CA ILE A 155 -11.39 10.42 -5.07
C ILE A 155 -12.59 10.98 -5.83
N LEU A 156 -13.76 10.98 -5.21
CA LEU A 156 -14.98 11.61 -5.72
C LEU A 156 -15.56 12.57 -4.68
N ASN A 157 -15.83 13.81 -5.08
CA ASN A 157 -16.34 14.86 -4.20
C ASN A 157 -15.49 15.07 -2.94
N GLY A 158 -14.17 14.96 -3.05
CA GLY A 158 -13.23 15.11 -1.94
C GLY A 158 -13.23 13.94 -0.94
N LYS A 159 -13.75 12.78 -1.33
CA LYS A 159 -13.79 11.58 -0.50
C LYS A 159 -13.30 10.37 -1.28
N MET A 160 -12.71 9.41 -0.55
CA MET A 160 -12.35 8.11 -1.11
C MET A 160 -13.61 7.40 -1.64
N PHE A 161 -13.54 6.91 -2.86
CA PHE A 161 -14.56 6.08 -3.47
C PHE A 161 -14.10 4.61 -3.43
N ASN A 162 -14.72 3.82 -2.58
CA ASN A 162 -14.37 2.42 -2.36
C ASN A 162 -15.22 1.43 -3.17
N GLY A 163 -16.12 1.93 -4.05
CA GLY A 163 -17.10 1.09 -4.72
C GLY A 163 -18.19 0.57 -3.79
N GLY A 164 -19.09 -0.27 -4.30
CA GLY A 164 -20.30 -0.70 -3.59
C GLY A 164 -20.06 -1.63 -2.40
N MET A 165 -18.96 -2.39 -2.39
CA MET A 165 -18.64 -3.38 -1.34
C MET A 165 -17.25 -3.15 -0.73
N ASN A 166 -16.74 -1.92 -0.79
CA ASN A 166 -15.44 -1.49 -0.27
C ASN A 166 -14.21 -2.10 -0.97
N HIS A 167 -14.41 -2.86 -2.04
CA HIS A 167 -13.36 -3.44 -2.89
C HIS A 167 -13.69 -3.34 -4.39
N GLY A 168 -14.51 -2.36 -4.76
CA GLY A 168 -14.96 -2.17 -6.14
C GLY A 168 -14.06 -1.31 -7.02
N VAL A 169 -12.88 -0.92 -6.56
CA VAL A 169 -11.95 -0.07 -7.30
C VAL A 169 -10.67 -0.84 -7.58
N GLU A 170 -10.74 -1.78 -8.53
CA GLU A 170 -9.60 -2.58 -8.99
C GLU A 170 -9.21 -2.10 -10.39
N LEU A 171 -8.64 -0.87 -10.48
CA LEU A 171 -8.34 -0.20 -11.75
C LEU A 171 -7.36 -0.98 -12.62
N GLY A 172 -6.43 -1.72 -12.01
CA GLY A 172 -5.49 -2.56 -12.74
C GLY A 172 -6.17 -3.66 -13.54
N HIS A 173 -7.37 -4.08 -13.14
CA HIS A 173 -8.13 -5.14 -13.79
C HIS A 173 -9.22 -4.62 -14.74
N ALA A 174 -9.29 -3.29 -14.94
CA ALA A 174 -10.10 -2.73 -16.01
C ALA A 174 -9.58 -3.19 -17.38
N TYR A 175 -10.50 -3.54 -18.30
CA TYR A 175 -10.13 -3.99 -19.64
C TYR A 175 -9.51 -2.86 -20.45
N LEU A 176 -8.31 -3.10 -21.00
CA LEU A 176 -7.65 -2.23 -21.96
C LEU A 176 -7.71 -2.79 -23.37
N VAL A 177 -7.56 -4.11 -23.54
CA VAL A 177 -7.57 -4.78 -24.84
C VAL A 177 -8.42 -6.04 -24.75
N ASP A 178 -9.49 -6.12 -25.53
CA ASP A 178 -10.35 -7.31 -25.57
C ASP A 178 -9.57 -8.53 -26.07
N GLY A 179 -9.65 -9.64 -25.31
CA GLY A 179 -8.91 -10.88 -25.61
C GLY A 179 -7.38 -10.74 -25.59
N GLY A 180 -6.84 -9.68 -24.99
CA GLY A 180 -5.41 -9.37 -24.99
C GLY A 180 -4.55 -10.25 -24.08
N GLU A 181 -3.45 -9.68 -23.57
CA GLU A 181 -2.47 -10.39 -22.72
C GLU A 181 -3.11 -11.01 -21.47
N PRO A 182 -2.66 -12.19 -21.04
CA PRO A 182 -3.15 -12.81 -19.81
C PRO A 182 -2.77 -11.98 -18.58
N CYS A 183 -3.70 -11.86 -17.64
CA CYS A 183 -3.52 -11.18 -16.37
C CYS A 183 -3.45 -12.18 -15.22
N THR A 184 -2.76 -11.80 -14.15
CA THR A 184 -2.62 -12.59 -12.91
C THR A 184 -3.97 -12.88 -12.23
N CYS A 185 -5.00 -12.06 -12.47
CA CYS A 185 -6.37 -12.28 -11.97
C CYS A 185 -7.15 -13.38 -12.71
N GLY A 186 -6.56 -14.01 -13.73
CA GLY A 186 -7.21 -15.05 -14.55
C GLY A 186 -7.96 -14.53 -15.79
N ASN A 187 -8.13 -13.21 -15.93
CA ASN A 187 -8.70 -12.57 -17.11
C ASN A 187 -7.63 -12.28 -18.18
N HIS A 188 -8.06 -11.79 -19.33
CA HIS A 188 -7.20 -11.30 -20.40
C HIS A 188 -7.48 -9.85 -20.71
N GLY A 189 -6.41 -9.09 -21.06
CA GLY A 189 -6.58 -7.71 -21.54
C GLY A 189 -6.70 -6.66 -20.45
N CYS A 190 -6.46 -7.00 -19.19
CA CYS A 190 -6.44 -6.04 -18.08
C CYS A 190 -5.33 -5.00 -18.26
N MET A 191 -5.56 -3.77 -17.81
CA MET A 191 -4.57 -2.67 -17.84
C MET A 191 -3.25 -3.08 -17.17
N GLU A 192 -3.29 -3.80 -16.04
CA GLU A 192 -2.12 -4.35 -15.35
C GLU A 192 -1.22 -5.16 -16.26
N ALA A 193 -1.80 -6.00 -17.12
CA ALA A 193 -1.06 -6.85 -18.04
C ALA A 193 -0.22 -6.05 -19.06
N TYR A 194 -0.45 -4.73 -19.19
CA TYR A 194 0.30 -3.84 -20.10
C TYR A 194 1.15 -2.80 -19.39
N CYS A 195 0.82 -2.44 -18.15
CA CYS A 195 1.43 -1.30 -17.46
C CYS A 195 2.29 -1.68 -16.25
N ALA A 196 2.13 -2.88 -15.68
CA ALA A 196 2.88 -3.28 -14.50
C ALA A 196 4.35 -3.64 -14.81
N ALA A 197 5.17 -3.76 -13.79
CA ALA A 197 6.58 -4.14 -13.90
C ALA A 197 6.77 -5.51 -14.58
N SER A 198 5.84 -6.44 -14.39
CA SER A 198 5.81 -7.73 -15.08
C SER A 198 5.64 -7.59 -16.59
N ALA A 199 4.75 -6.66 -17.01
CA ALA A 199 4.57 -6.34 -18.43
C ALA A 199 5.85 -5.76 -19.04
N LEU A 200 6.49 -4.80 -18.35
CA LEU A 200 7.74 -4.21 -18.82
C LEU A 200 8.84 -5.26 -18.96
N THR A 201 8.94 -6.21 -18.03
CA THR A 201 9.89 -7.33 -18.13
C THR A 201 9.57 -8.23 -19.33
N ARG A 202 8.31 -8.55 -19.56
CA ARG A 202 7.86 -9.38 -20.68
C ARG A 202 8.20 -8.70 -22.02
N GLU A 203 7.84 -7.42 -22.16
CA GLU A 203 8.13 -6.68 -23.39
C GLU A 203 9.64 -6.49 -23.61
N GLY A 204 10.41 -6.28 -22.55
CA GLY A 204 11.85 -6.26 -22.63
C GLY A 204 12.45 -7.59 -23.15
N ARG A 205 11.92 -8.72 -22.72
CA ARG A 205 12.32 -10.04 -23.24
C ARG A 205 11.95 -10.21 -24.72
N ARG A 206 10.75 -9.81 -25.11
CA ARG A 206 10.29 -9.82 -26.52
C ARG A 206 11.17 -8.94 -27.38
N ALA A 207 11.45 -7.72 -26.93
CA ALA A 207 12.31 -6.78 -27.64
C ALA A 207 13.74 -7.31 -27.79
N MET A 208 14.33 -7.89 -26.77
CA MET A 208 15.66 -8.50 -26.82
C MET A 208 15.70 -9.67 -27.83
N GLN A 209 14.65 -10.50 -27.87
CA GLN A 209 14.57 -11.62 -28.83
C GLN A 209 14.44 -11.12 -30.28
N ALA A 210 13.66 -10.05 -30.49
CA ALA A 210 13.47 -9.46 -31.80
C ALA A 210 14.70 -8.67 -32.29
N HIS A 211 15.52 -8.17 -31.34
CA HIS A 211 16.66 -7.32 -31.59
C HIS A 211 17.90 -7.83 -30.84
N PRO A 212 18.59 -8.89 -31.34
CA PRO A 212 19.77 -9.45 -30.68
C PRO A 212 20.95 -8.49 -30.58
N GLU A 213 20.95 -7.45 -31.38
CA GLU A 213 21.92 -6.34 -31.37
C GLU A 213 21.63 -5.27 -30.32
N SER A 214 20.53 -5.39 -29.61
CA SER A 214 20.10 -4.37 -28.65
C SER A 214 21.00 -4.28 -27.40
N MET A 215 21.01 -3.13 -26.76
CA MET A 215 21.68 -2.92 -25.46
C MET A 215 21.18 -3.89 -24.38
N LEU A 216 19.92 -4.35 -24.46
CA LEU A 216 19.39 -5.37 -23.55
C LEU A 216 20.11 -6.72 -23.76
N ALA A 217 20.32 -7.14 -25.01
CA ALA A 217 21.04 -8.37 -25.33
C ALA A 217 22.52 -8.28 -24.90
N GLU A 218 23.18 -7.16 -25.15
CA GLU A 218 24.57 -6.91 -24.73
C GLU A 218 24.69 -7.01 -23.19
N LYS A 219 23.89 -6.26 -22.43
CA LYS A 219 23.99 -6.21 -20.95
C LYS A 219 23.61 -7.50 -20.25
N THR A 220 22.77 -8.31 -20.86
CA THR A 220 22.32 -9.59 -20.27
C THR A 220 23.14 -10.78 -20.78
N GLY A 221 23.92 -10.62 -21.83
CA GLY A 221 24.50 -11.74 -22.59
C GLY A 221 23.42 -12.58 -23.26
N SER A 222 22.36 -11.95 -23.72
CA SER A 222 21.16 -12.58 -24.34
C SER A 222 20.39 -13.56 -23.41
N ASP A 223 20.59 -13.41 -22.09
CA ASP A 223 19.87 -14.22 -21.09
C ASP A 223 18.56 -13.52 -20.70
N PRO A 224 17.37 -14.06 -21.09
CA PRO A 224 16.08 -13.44 -20.76
C PRO A 224 15.74 -13.45 -19.26
N ALA A 225 16.38 -14.30 -18.46
CA ALA A 225 16.17 -14.37 -17.02
C ALA A 225 16.73 -13.11 -16.31
N LYS A 226 17.72 -12.44 -16.91
CA LYS A 226 18.34 -11.22 -16.38
C LYS A 226 17.57 -9.94 -16.72
N ILE A 227 16.52 -10.00 -17.52
CA ILE A 227 15.70 -8.84 -17.84
C ILE A 227 14.88 -8.44 -16.60
N THR A 228 15.09 -7.23 -16.14
CA THR A 228 14.34 -6.59 -15.05
C THR A 228 13.71 -5.28 -15.53
N PRO A 229 12.64 -4.80 -14.89
CA PRO A 229 12.01 -3.51 -15.23
C PRO A 229 13.02 -2.36 -15.21
N LYS A 230 13.91 -2.35 -14.21
CA LYS A 230 14.98 -1.34 -14.10
C LYS A 230 15.91 -1.39 -15.29
N LEU A 231 16.36 -2.58 -15.70
CA LEU A 231 17.26 -2.72 -16.84
C LEU A 231 16.61 -2.24 -18.15
N VAL A 232 15.31 -2.54 -18.34
CA VAL A 232 14.57 -2.07 -19.53
C VAL A 232 14.53 -0.54 -19.56
N THR A 233 14.19 0.11 -18.44
CA THR A 233 14.17 1.58 -18.37
C THR A 233 15.55 2.20 -18.51
N ASP A 234 16.60 1.59 -17.99
CA ASP A 234 17.97 2.09 -18.10
C ASP A 234 18.53 1.96 -19.55
N CYS A 235 18.05 0.98 -20.31
CA CYS A 235 18.41 0.80 -21.72
C CYS A 235 17.56 1.66 -22.68
N ALA A 236 16.43 2.23 -22.22
CA ALA A 236 15.57 3.08 -23.04
C ALA A 236 15.96 4.57 -23.00
N LYS A 237 16.95 4.93 -22.21
CA LYS A 237 17.54 6.28 -22.09
C LYS A 237 18.68 6.46 -23.08
#